data_ab25af658488619b0bfe6cfe0a69e174
#
_entry.id   ab25af658488619b0bfe6cfe0a69e174
#
_cell.length_a   1.000
_cell.length_b   1.000
_cell.length_c   1.000
_cell.angle_alpha   90.00
_cell.angle_beta   90.00
_cell.angle_gamma   90.00
#
_symmetry.space_group_name_H-M   'P 1'
#
loop_
_entity.id
_entity.type
_entity.pdbx_description
1 polymer ?
#
loop_
_entity_poly.entity_id
_entity_poly.type
_entity_poly.pdbx_seq_one_letter_code
_entity_poly.pdbx_strand_id
1 'polypeptide(L)'
;MSNTRFARRLIVALVLAAGPVRAASDQVPAVLVDDFSYLDTSGEPVDQTAAHQRRLQDFVAGLRRDVAADPRLRPVSPSCAPSCTTEASSEARLRMAAEAGATVVITGGVQKLSTLVQWARAAAIDVATRRVVFDKVFTFRGDSDEAWERAEVFVSRQVRDALSAPEPIRLALLPFELDDTSAGAALGESDADRKQLQEATQAVRQVLAQSGRYRLMEPAGEPGQALRACDDCEARAARALGAQQSLLGIVRRIGRTEYVIGFRVRQADTGALVASGDSGLRLGANDSWSRGAARLVRERLLGSGASER
;
A
#
# COMPACT_ATOMS: atom_id res chain seq x y z
N MET A 1 62.63 -29.96 37.27
CA MET A 1 61.17 -30.13 37.62
C MET A 1 60.41 -29.00 36.92
N SER A 2 59.80 -29.36 35.81
CA SER A 2 59.21 -28.40 34.85
C SER A 2 57.70 -28.49 34.96
N ASN A 3 57.02 -27.39 35.31
CA ASN A 3 55.57 -27.30 35.38
C ASN A 3 55.06 -26.50 34.19
N THR A 4 54.57 -27.19 33.17
CA THR A 4 53.84 -26.62 32.01
C THR A 4 52.37 -26.50 32.33
N ARG A 5 51.86 -25.27 32.47
CA ARG A 5 50.41 -24.98 32.61
C ARG A 5 49.78 -24.85 31.22
N PHE A 6 48.92 -25.80 30.87
CA PHE A 6 48.07 -25.76 29.70
C PHE A 6 46.91 -24.76 29.95
N ALA A 7 46.90 -23.66 29.23
CA ALA A 7 45.76 -22.74 29.15
C ALA A 7 44.73 -23.24 28.10
N ARG A 8 43.59 -23.78 28.55
CA ARG A 8 42.43 -24.10 27.71
C ARG A 8 41.74 -22.80 27.30
N ARG A 9 41.86 -22.45 26.02
CA ARG A 9 41.05 -21.37 25.43
C ARG A 9 39.65 -21.92 25.13
N LEU A 10 38.64 -21.37 25.83
CA LEU A 10 37.24 -21.61 25.59
C LEU A 10 36.83 -20.76 24.37
N ILE A 11 36.55 -21.38 23.23
CA ILE A 11 35.97 -20.72 22.07
C ILE A 11 34.44 -20.76 22.27
N VAL A 12 33.85 -19.62 22.61
CA VAL A 12 32.40 -19.44 22.63
C VAL A 12 31.95 -19.17 21.18
N ALA A 13 31.38 -20.16 20.54
CA ALA A 13 30.75 -20.00 19.24
C ALA A 13 29.39 -19.30 19.40
N LEU A 14 29.32 -18.02 19.04
CA LEU A 14 28.08 -17.25 18.98
C LEU A 14 27.26 -17.71 17.74
N VAL A 15 26.28 -18.58 17.95
CA VAL A 15 25.35 -18.99 16.91
C VAL A 15 24.34 -17.84 16.73
N LEU A 16 24.55 -17.01 15.73
CA LEU A 16 23.55 -16.05 15.24
C LEU A 16 22.40 -16.85 14.59
N ALA A 17 21.33 -17.03 15.33
CA ALA A 17 20.07 -17.53 14.78
C ALA A 17 19.49 -16.47 13.83
N ALA A 18 19.78 -16.60 12.53
CA ALA A 18 19.06 -15.91 11.49
C ALA A 18 17.63 -16.46 11.47
N GLY A 19 16.69 -15.74 12.07
CA GLY A 19 15.27 -16.04 11.95
C GLY A 19 14.87 -15.99 10.46
N PRO A 20 13.99 -16.89 10.00
CA PRO A 20 13.54 -16.87 8.60
C PRO A 20 12.85 -15.53 8.32
N VAL A 21 13.45 -14.73 7.44
CA VAL A 21 12.76 -13.63 6.79
C VAL A 21 11.63 -14.29 5.99
N ARG A 22 10.40 -14.16 6.50
CA ARG A 22 9.21 -14.61 5.78
C ARG A 22 9.11 -13.75 4.53
N ALA A 23 9.47 -14.33 3.40
CA ALA A 23 9.12 -13.79 2.09
C ALA A 23 7.62 -13.54 2.10
N ALA A 24 7.18 -12.35 1.70
CA ALA A 24 5.77 -12.06 1.46
C ALA A 24 5.29 -13.13 0.47
N SER A 25 4.44 -14.03 0.95
CA SER A 25 3.96 -15.15 0.14
C SER A 25 2.97 -14.59 -0.87
N ASP A 26 3.15 -14.91 -2.15
CA ASP A 26 2.17 -14.80 -3.25
C ASP A 26 0.92 -15.68 -3.00
N GLN A 27 0.55 -15.88 -1.75
CA GLN A 27 -0.59 -16.71 -1.40
C GLN A 27 -1.87 -15.91 -1.53
N VAL A 28 -2.79 -16.47 -2.31
CA VAL A 28 -4.17 -16.00 -2.44
C VAL A 28 -4.75 -15.75 -1.04
N PRO A 29 -5.26 -14.53 -0.73
CA PRO A 29 -5.80 -14.22 0.59
C PRO A 29 -6.93 -15.19 0.99
N ALA A 30 -6.80 -15.77 2.17
CA ALA A 30 -7.82 -16.63 2.76
C ALA A 30 -8.79 -15.76 3.56
N VAL A 31 -10.02 -15.62 3.08
CA VAL A 31 -10.98 -14.61 3.55
C VAL A 31 -12.13 -15.25 4.30
N LEU A 32 -12.30 -14.84 5.57
CA LEU A 32 -13.47 -15.13 6.37
C LEU A 32 -14.41 -13.91 6.36
N VAL A 33 -15.66 -14.10 5.98
CA VAL A 33 -16.71 -13.08 6.10
C VAL A 33 -17.51 -13.35 7.37
N ASP A 34 -17.33 -12.47 8.36
CA ASP A 34 -18.06 -12.50 9.63
C ASP A 34 -19.52 -12.06 9.45
N ASP A 35 -20.36 -12.28 10.43
CA ASP A 35 -21.72 -11.75 10.45
C ASP A 35 -21.68 -10.24 10.67
N PHE A 36 -22.55 -9.51 9.94
CA PHE A 36 -22.68 -8.07 10.08
C PHE A 36 -23.71 -7.72 11.15
N SER A 37 -23.52 -6.59 11.82
CA SER A 37 -24.49 -6.03 12.76
C SER A 37 -25.52 -5.17 12.04
N TYR A 38 -26.71 -5.03 12.62
CA TYR A 38 -27.72 -4.09 12.20
C TYR A 38 -28.07 -3.12 13.34
N LEU A 39 -28.18 -1.85 13.01
CA LEU A 39 -28.62 -0.81 13.95
C LEU A 39 -29.67 0.09 13.29
N ASP A 40 -30.83 0.21 13.89
CA ASP A 40 -31.86 1.16 13.46
C ASP A 40 -31.86 2.40 14.37
N THR A 41 -31.61 3.54 13.79
CA THR A 41 -31.65 4.86 14.45
C THR A 41 -32.63 5.80 13.75
N SER A 42 -33.50 5.27 12.85
CA SER A 42 -34.42 6.08 12.05
C SER A 42 -35.55 6.71 12.86
N GLY A 43 -35.88 6.10 14.02
CA GLY A 43 -37.03 6.54 14.83
C GLY A 43 -38.39 6.23 14.19
N GLU A 44 -38.45 5.34 13.20
CA GLU A 44 -39.72 4.94 12.61
C GLU A 44 -40.59 4.15 13.58
N PRO A 45 -41.91 4.43 13.62
CA PRO A 45 -42.79 3.78 14.57
C PRO A 45 -43.15 2.34 14.21
N VAL A 46 -42.93 1.92 12.96
CA VAL A 46 -43.25 0.59 12.49
C VAL A 46 -42.08 -0.36 12.74
N ASP A 47 -42.31 -1.43 13.45
CA ASP A 47 -41.32 -2.48 13.65
C ASP A 47 -41.03 -3.23 12.35
N GLN A 48 -39.83 -3.10 11.84
CA GLN A 48 -39.32 -3.74 10.63
C GLN A 48 -38.17 -4.70 10.91
N THR A 49 -37.92 -5.02 12.15
CA THR A 49 -36.75 -5.80 12.59
C THR A 49 -36.60 -7.10 11.83
N ALA A 50 -37.68 -7.88 11.67
CA ALA A 50 -37.61 -9.17 10.96
C ALA A 50 -37.25 -9.00 9.47
N ALA A 51 -37.75 -7.93 8.82
CA ALA A 51 -37.42 -7.64 7.42
C ALA A 51 -35.95 -7.26 7.28
N HIS A 52 -35.46 -6.39 8.17
CA HIS A 52 -34.05 -5.96 8.14
C HIS A 52 -33.07 -7.08 8.51
N GLN A 53 -33.42 -7.96 9.43
CA GLN A 53 -32.61 -9.15 9.74
C GLN A 53 -32.47 -10.07 8.53
N ARG A 54 -33.57 -10.31 7.79
CA ARG A 54 -33.54 -11.11 6.56
C ARG A 54 -32.65 -10.43 5.50
N ARG A 55 -32.84 -9.14 5.24
CA ARG A 55 -32.02 -8.37 4.29
C ARG A 55 -30.54 -8.38 4.67
N LEU A 56 -30.21 -8.26 5.95
CA LEU A 56 -28.84 -8.35 6.43
C LEU A 56 -28.24 -9.74 6.19
N GLN A 57 -29.02 -10.81 6.44
CA GLN A 57 -28.59 -12.17 6.15
C GLN A 57 -28.33 -12.37 4.66
N ASP A 58 -29.22 -11.87 3.80
CA ASP A 58 -29.08 -11.92 2.34
C ASP A 58 -27.86 -11.13 1.87
N PHE A 59 -27.62 -9.94 2.45
CA PHE A 59 -26.45 -9.11 2.19
C PHE A 59 -25.14 -9.83 2.52
N VAL A 60 -25.04 -10.43 3.71
CA VAL A 60 -23.84 -11.16 4.12
C VAL A 60 -23.67 -12.45 3.29
N ALA A 61 -24.76 -13.15 2.97
CA ALA A 61 -24.72 -14.30 2.09
C ALA A 61 -24.27 -13.94 0.67
N GLY A 62 -24.69 -12.78 0.14
CA GLY A 62 -24.21 -12.21 -1.11
C GLY A 62 -22.72 -11.97 -1.09
N LEU A 63 -22.22 -11.25 -0.09
CA LEU A 63 -20.79 -10.98 0.08
C LEU A 63 -19.97 -12.29 0.18
N ARG A 64 -20.47 -13.31 0.89
CA ARG A 64 -19.83 -14.63 0.95
C ARG A 64 -19.78 -15.32 -0.41
N ARG A 65 -20.88 -15.29 -1.17
CA ARG A 65 -20.94 -15.85 -2.55
C ARG A 65 -19.93 -15.15 -3.46
N ASP A 66 -19.86 -13.85 -3.41
CA ASP A 66 -18.99 -13.05 -4.23
C ASP A 66 -17.51 -13.27 -3.92
N VAL A 67 -17.17 -13.39 -2.63
CA VAL A 67 -15.80 -13.77 -2.20
C VAL A 67 -15.45 -15.16 -2.69
N ALA A 68 -16.40 -16.10 -2.63
CA ALA A 68 -16.19 -17.48 -3.09
C ALA A 68 -16.07 -17.59 -4.63
N ALA A 69 -16.71 -16.69 -5.37
CA ALA A 69 -16.65 -16.65 -6.83
C ALA A 69 -15.40 -15.95 -7.38
N ASP A 70 -14.65 -15.21 -6.54
CA ASP A 70 -13.45 -14.49 -6.98
C ASP A 70 -12.22 -15.40 -6.92
N PRO A 71 -11.60 -15.76 -8.07
CA PRO A 71 -10.45 -16.66 -8.10
C PRO A 71 -9.19 -16.09 -7.41
N ARG A 72 -9.17 -14.81 -7.13
CA ARG A 72 -8.09 -14.11 -6.45
C ARG A 72 -8.21 -14.19 -4.92
N LEU A 73 -9.30 -14.80 -4.40
CA LEU A 73 -9.59 -14.96 -2.99
C LEU A 73 -9.90 -16.42 -2.67
N ARG A 74 -9.59 -16.85 -1.47
CA ARG A 74 -9.94 -18.20 -0.97
C ARG A 74 -10.93 -18.06 0.18
N PRO A 75 -12.20 -18.49 0.01
CA PRO A 75 -13.19 -18.39 1.07
C PRO A 75 -12.83 -19.35 2.22
N VAL A 76 -13.07 -18.90 3.44
CA VAL A 76 -12.92 -19.69 4.67
C VAL A 76 -14.20 -19.57 5.49
N SER A 77 -14.68 -20.69 6.01
CA SER A 77 -15.82 -20.73 6.92
C SER A 77 -15.33 -20.96 8.36
N PRO A 78 -15.93 -20.29 9.37
CA PRO A 78 -15.57 -20.55 10.75
C PRO A 78 -15.96 -21.97 11.16
N SER A 79 -15.15 -22.61 11.98
CA SER A 79 -15.40 -23.98 12.46
C SER A 79 -16.61 -24.10 13.38
N CYS A 80 -17.14 -22.98 13.86
CA CYS A 80 -18.28 -22.91 14.79
C CYS A 80 -19.63 -22.63 14.08
N ALA A 81 -19.69 -22.60 12.75
CA ALA A 81 -20.95 -22.40 12.04
C ALA A 81 -21.90 -23.61 12.30
N PRO A 82 -23.19 -23.41 12.67
CA PRO A 82 -23.94 -22.14 12.74
C PRO A 82 -23.95 -21.44 14.12
N SER A 83 -23.14 -21.85 15.08
CA SER A 83 -23.23 -21.45 16.50
C SER A 83 -22.25 -20.37 16.92
N CYS A 84 -21.65 -19.61 15.99
CA CYS A 84 -20.80 -18.47 16.33
C CYS A 84 -21.67 -17.34 16.91
N THR A 85 -21.40 -16.94 18.15
CA THR A 85 -22.16 -15.87 18.79
C THR A 85 -21.73 -14.52 18.25
N THR A 86 -22.69 -13.72 17.82
CA THR A 86 -22.53 -12.33 17.34
C THR A 86 -21.93 -11.40 18.42
N GLU A 87 -21.93 -11.82 19.69
CA GLU A 87 -21.41 -11.08 20.84
C GLU A 87 -19.92 -11.28 21.12
N ALA A 88 -19.23 -12.10 20.32
CA ALA A 88 -17.80 -12.33 20.52
C ALA A 88 -17.01 -11.02 20.40
N SER A 89 -16.07 -10.79 21.32
CA SER A 89 -15.15 -9.64 21.25
C SER A 89 -14.34 -9.68 19.94
N SER A 90 -13.87 -8.53 19.48
CA SER A 90 -13.04 -8.45 18.27
C SER A 90 -11.83 -9.38 18.32
N GLU A 91 -11.26 -9.59 19.51
CA GLU A 91 -10.14 -10.51 19.70
C GLU A 91 -10.55 -11.99 19.57
N ALA A 92 -11.71 -12.34 20.09
CA ALA A 92 -12.24 -13.71 19.93
C ALA A 92 -12.53 -14.03 18.46
N ARG A 93 -13.07 -13.07 17.71
CA ARG A 93 -13.31 -13.20 16.26
C ARG A 93 -12.02 -13.39 15.48
N LEU A 94 -10.97 -12.61 15.77
CA LEU A 94 -9.66 -12.78 15.12
C LEU A 94 -9.03 -14.14 15.45
N ARG A 95 -9.19 -14.65 16.67
CA ARG A 95 -8.71 -16.01 17.03
C ARG A 95 -9.45 -17.08 16.24
N MET A 96 -10.78 -17.01 16.20
CA MET A 96 -11.59 -17.97 15.40
C MET A 96 -11.19 -17.95 13.93
N ALA A 97 -10.93 -16.77 13.40
CA ALA A 97 -10.46 -16.62 12.02
C ALA A 97 -9.09 -17.26 11.80
N ALA A 98 -8.16 -17.06 12.73
CA ALA A 98 -6.83 -17.68 12.67
C ALA A 98 -6.92 -19.21 12.76
N GLU A 99 -7.76 -19.76 13.65
CA GLU A 99 -8.01 -21.18 13.79
C GLU A 99 -8.65 -21.79 12.53
N ALA A 100 -9.51 -21.03 11.84
CA ALA A 100 -10.08 -21.41 10.55
C ALA A 100 -9.09 -21.30 9.39
N GLY A 101 -7.89 -20.78 9.61
CA GLY A 101 -6.87 -20.56 8.58
C GLY A 101 -7.14 -19.37 7.67
N ALA A 102 -7.92 -18.39 8.13
CA ALA A 102 -8.09 -17.12 7.42
C ALA A 102 -6.86 -16.21 7.60
N THR A 103 -6.50 -15.50 6.54
CA THR A 103 -5.50 -14.43 6.58
C THR A 103 -6.14 -13.06 6.71
N VAL A 104 -7.40 -12.92 6.29
CA VAL A 104 -8.20 -11.70 6.36
C VAL A 104 -9.59 -12.01 6.91
N VAL A 105 -10.10 -11.14 7.79
CA VAL A 105 -11.50 -11.15 8.24
C VAL A 105 -12.20 -9.91 7.70
N ILE A 106 -13.35 -10.12 7.05
CA ILE A 106 -14.27 -9.04 6.68
C ILE A 106 -15.33 -8.96 7.78
N THR A 107 -15.51 -7.78 8.35
CA THR A 107 -16.53 -7.46 9.35
C THR A 107 -17.25 -6.17 8.98
N GLY A 108 -18.46 -5.97 9.50
CA GLY A 108 -19.19 -4.76 9.16
C GLY A 108 -20.55 -4.66 9.84
N GLY A 109 -21.37 -3.77 9.28
CA GLY A 109 -22.73 -3.58 9.73
C GLY A 109 -23.50 -2.61 8.84
N VAL A 110 -24.80 -2.62 8.99
CA VAL A 110 -25.71 -1.68 8.34
C VAL A 110 -26.41 -0.85 9.40
N GLN A 111 -26.40 0.48 9.23
CA GLN A 111 -27.15 1.40 10.09
C GLN A 111 -28.22 2.10 9.26
N LYS A 112 -29.47 1.97 9.69
CA LYS A 112 -30.59 2.75 9.15
C LYS A 112 -30.68 4.09 9.86
N LEU A 113 -30.51 5.17 9.11
CA LEU A 113 -30.57 6.54 9.62
C LEU A 113 -31.96 7.17 9.45
N SER A 114 -32.64 6.80 8.38
CA SER A 114 -34.00 7.22 8.05
C SER A 114 -34.62 6.26 7.04
N THR A 115 -35.88 6.47 6.69
CA THR A 115 -36.60 5.73 5.62
C THR A 115 -35.85 5.69 4.29
N LEU A 116 -35.03 6.74 4.01
CA LEU A 116 -34.38 6.90 2.70
C LEU A 116 -32.89 6.67 2.73
N VAL A 117 -32.24 6.74 3.90
CA VAL A 117 -30.77 6.74 3.99
C VAL A 117 -30.27 5.67 4.93
N GLN A 118 -29.39 4.85 4.43
CA GLN A 118 -28.70 3.81 5.21
C GLN A 118 -27.20 3.88 4.95
N TRP A 119 -26.44 3.47 5.95
CA TRP A 119 -25.00 3.29 5.87
C TRP A 119 -24.64 1.81 5.97
N ALA A 120 -23.85 1.32 5.05
CA ALA A 120 -23.17 0.04 5.16
C ALA A 120 -21.70 0.29 5.42
N ARG A 121 -21.16 -0.20 6.52
CA ARG A 121 -19.71 -0.21 6.78
C ARG A 121 -19.17 -1.59 6.53
N ALA A 122 -18.07 -1.68 5.80
CA ALA A 122 -17.29 -2.90 5.66
C ALA A 122 -15.82 -2.59 5.99
N ALA A 123 -15.22 -3.44 6.81
CA ALA A 123 -13.81 -3.39 7.16
C ALA A 123 -13.18 -4.76 6.94
N ALA A 124 -11.93 -4.78 6.47
CA ALA A 124 -11.13 -5.98 6.37
C ALA A 124 -9.89 -5.84 7.26
N ILE A 125 -9.61 -6.87 8.04
CA ILE A 125 -8.54 -6.89 9.03
C ILE A 125 -7.60 -8.05 8.70
N ASP A 126 -6.31 -7.76 8.56
CA ASP A 126 -5.28 -8.78 8.49
C ASP A 126 -5.15 -9.50 9.83
N VAL A 127 -5.32 -10.83 9.81
CA VAL A 127 -5.41 -11.65 11.02
C VAL A 127 -4.07 -11.71 11.77
N ALA A 128 -2.96 -11.78 11.05
CA ALA A 128 -1.63 -11.93 11.63
C ALA A 128 -1.12 -10.63 12.25
N THR A 129 -1.31 -9.51 11.55
CA THR A 129 -0.81 -8.19 11.97
C THR A 129 -1.83 -7.37 12.74
N ARG A 130 -3.11 -7.78 12.73
CA ARG A 130 -4.25 -7.05 13.31
C ARG A 130 -4.46 -5.66 12.70
N ARG A 131 -3.89 -5.41 11.52
CA ARG A 131 -4.04 -4.14 10.82
C ARG A 131 -5.31 -4.12 10.00
N VAL A 132 -5.99 -2.99 10.03
CA VAL A 132 -7.09 -2.70 9.12
C VAL A 132 -6.50 -2.44 7.73
N VAL A 133 -6.83 -3.29 6.77
CA VAL A 133 -6.37 -3.20 5.37
C VAL A 133 -7.40 -2.55 4.47
N PHE A 134 -8.66 -2.52 4.92
CA PHE A 134 -9.76 -1.83 4.26
C PHE A 134 -10.76 -1.37 5.33
N ASP A 135 -11.29 -0.15 5.23
CA ASP A 135 -12.38 0.36 6.07
C ASP A 135 -13.11 1.47 5.31
N LYS A 136 -14.36 1.22 4.96
CA LYS A 136 -15.18 2.21 4.26
C LYS A 136 -16.62 2.17 4.74
N VAL A 137 -17.24 3.35 4.76
CA VAL A 137 -18.66 3.54 4.93
C VAL A 137 -19.27 3.93 3.58
N PHE A 138 -20.33 3.24 3.22
CA PHE A 138 -21.07 3.43 1.98
C PHE A 138 -22.48 3.92 2.33
N THR A 139 -22.90 5.00 1.69
CA THR A 139 -24.27 5.48 1.82
C THR A 139 -25.11 4.92 0.68
N PHE A 140 -26.25 4.32 0.99
CA PHE A 140 -27.21 3.90 0.00
C PHE A 140 -28.62 4.41 0.34
N ARG A 141 -29.47 4.46 -0.66
CA ARG A 141 -30.82 5.00 -0.55
C ARG A 141 -31.88 3.93 -0.82
N GLY A 142 -32.94 4.02 -0.05
CA GLY A 142 -34.08 3.13 -0.08
C GLY A 142 -34.00 2.01 0.93
N ASP A 143 -35.16 1.47 1.28
CA ASP A 143 -35.33 0.39 2.25
C ASP A 143 -36.13 -0.77 1.64
N SER A 144 -35.91 -1.03 0.35
CA SER A 144 -36.46 -2.19 -0.35
C SER A 144 -35.38 -3.28 -0.52
N ASP A 145 -35.82 -4.50 -0.80
CA ASP A 145 -34.93 -5.64 -1.05
C ASP A 145 -33.95 -5.32 -2.21
N GLU A 146 -34.41 -4.68 -3.28
CA GLU A 146 -33.56 -4.28 -4.41
C GLU A 146 -32.54 -3.19 -4.05
N ALA A 147 -32.87 -2.29 -3.09
CA ALA A 147 -31.91 -1.28 -2.63
C ALA A 147 -30.77 -1.93 -1.85
N TRP A 148 -31.08 -2.90 -1.01
CA TRP A 148 -30.09 -3.68 -0.26
C TRP A 148 -29.24 -4.56 -1.17
N GLU A 149 -29.84 -5.22 -2.18
CA GLU A 149 -29.10 -6.00 -3.18
C GLU A 149 -28.10 -5.15 -3.96
N ARG A 150 -28.53 -3.97 -4.45
CA ARG A 150 -27.59 -3.04 -5.12
C ARG A 150 -26.46 -2.58 -4.21
N ALA A 151 -26.75 -2.33 -2.94
CA ALA A 151 -25.73 -1.94 -1.96
C ALA A 151 -24.76 -3.09 -1.71
N GLU A 152 -25.25 -4.32 -1.57
CA GLU A 152 -24.44 -5.53 -1.41
C GLU A 152 -23.48 -5.70 -2.58
N VAL A 153 -23.97 -5.73 -3.81
CA VAL A 153 -23.15 -5.87 -5.02
C VAL A 153 -22.05 -4.80 -5.09
N PHE A 154 -22.39 -3.56 -4.74
CA PHE A 154 -21.41 -2.46 -4.74
C PHE A 154 -20.35 -2.64 -3.65
N VAL A 155 -20.75 -2.92 -2.41
CA VAL A 155 -19.84 -3.11 -1.27
C VAL A 155 -18.95 -4.32 -1.50
N SER A 156 -19.52 -5.44 -1.95
CA SER A 156 -18.83 -6.68 -2.27
C SER A 156 -17.71 -6.44 -3.30
N ARG A 157 -18.01 -5.74 -4.38
CA ARG A 157 -17.01 -5.39 -5.39
C ARG A 157 -15.88 -4.55 -4.78
N GLN A 158 -16.19 -3.51 -3.99
CA GLN A 158 -15.18 -2.65 -3.37
C GLN A 158 -14.26 -3.40 -2.42
N VAL A 159 -14.81 -4.33 -1.64
CA VAL A 159 -14.04 -5.17 -0.73
C VAL A 159 -13.13 -6.13 -1.51
N ARG A 160 -13.67 -6.84 -2.51
CA ARG A 160 -12.90 -7.78 -3.34
C ARG A 160 -11.77 -7.08 -4.09
N ASP A 161 -12.02 -5.95 -4.70
CA ASP A 161 -11.00 -5.18 -5.41
C ASP A 161 -9.87 -4.72 -4.47
N ALA A 162 -10.22 -4.31 -3.25
CA ALA A 162 -9.22 -3.91 -2.24
C ALA A 162 -8.37 -5.09 -1.76
N LEU A 163 -8.97 -6.26 -1.54
CA LEU A 163 -8.27 -7.45 -1.07
C LEU A 163 -7.45 -8.15 -2.16
N SER A 164 -7.81 -7.94 -3.41
CA SER A 164 -7.12 -8.51 -4.57
C SER A 164 -6.10 -7.56 -5.18
N ALA A 165 -6.01 -6.32 -4.67
CA ALA A 165 -4.99 -5.39 -5.10
C ALA A 165 -3.61 -5.92 -4.63
N PRO A 166 -2.60 -5.92 -5.50
CA PRO A 166 -1.24 -6.27 -5.09
C PRO A 166 -0.77 -5.34 -3.97
N GLU A 167 -0.02 -5.89 -3.00
CA GLU A 167 0.56 -5.04 -1.95
C GLU A 167 1.35 -3.88 -2.56
N PRO A 168 1.20 -2.66 -2.01
CA PRO A 168 1.96 -1.53 -2.51
C PRO A 168 3.47 -1.78 -2.43
N ILE A 169 4.16 -1.59 -3.53
CA ILE A 169 5.62 -1.74 -3.62
C ILE A 169 6.29 -0.74 -2.67
N ARG A 170 7.15 -1.22 -1.76
CA ARG A 170 7.98 -0.35 -0.93
C ARG A 170 9.03 0.32 -1.79
N LEU A 171 8.85 1.62 -2.04
CA LEU A 171 9.68 2.43 -2.93
C LEU A 171 10.47 3.46 -2.12
N ALA A 172 11.79 3.39 -2.17
CA ALA A 172 12.66 4.47 -1.66
C ALA A 172 12.59 5.65 -2.62
N LEU A 173 11.91 6.73 -2.24
CA LEU A 173 11.96 7.98 -2.97
C LEU A 173 13.19 8.76 -2.51
N LEU A 174 14.20 8.80 -3.39
CA LEU A 174 15.44 9.50 -3.14
C LEU A 174 15.31 10.97 -3.57
N PRO A 175 16.04 11.90 -2.92
CA PRO A 175 16.06 13.30 -3.34
C PRO A 175 16.44 13.44 -4.81
N PHE A 176 15.81 14.38 -5.50
CA PHE A 176 16.23 14.74 -6.86
C PHE A 176 17.61 15.36 -6.84
N GLU A 177 18.45 15.03 -7.83
CA GLU A 177 19.80 15.51 -7.95
C GLU A 177 19.98 16.38 -9.18
N LEU A 178 20.86 17.39 -9.08
CA LEU A 178 21.30 18.21 -10.19
C LEU A 178 22.52 17.58 -10.88
N ASP A 179 22.43 17.37 -12.19
CA ASP A 179 23.54 17.03 -13.07
C ASP A 179 23.81 18.26 -13.94
N ASP A 180 24.68 19.15 -13.46
CA ASP A 180 24.98 20.40 -14.18
C ASP A 180 26.12 20.18 -15.18
N THR A 181 25.79 20.23 -16.45
CA THR A 181 26.75 20.17 -17.58
C THR A 181 26.90 21.48 -18.29
N SER A 182 26.33 22.56 -17.74
CA SER A 182 26.43 23.91 -18.30
C SER A 182 27.80 24.57 -18.04
N ALA A 183 28.06 25.69 -18.68
CA ALA A 183 29.25 26.51 -18.40
C ALA A 183 29.31 27.01 -16.94
N GLY A 184 28.18 27.00 -16.21
CA GLY A 184 28.09 27.38 -14.80
C GLY A 184 28.39 26.25 -13.81
N ALA A 185 28.64 25.03 -14.26
CA ALA A 185 28.84 23.84 -13.41
C ALA A 185 29.95 24.00 -12.36
N ALA A 186 31.00 24.78 -12.67
CA ALA A 186 32.11 25.06 -11.76
C ALA A 186 31.70 25.89 -10.51
N LEU A 187 30.53 26.56 -10.55
CA LEU A 187 30.00 27.32 -9.42
C LEU A 187 29.27 26.43 -8.40
N GLY A 188 29.02 25.20 -8.76
CA GLY A 188 28.28 24.25 -7.92
C GLY A 188 26.78 24.52 -7.86
N GLU A 189 26.11 23.78 -7.01
CA GLU A 189 24.67 23.87 -6.77
C GLU A 189 24.33 25.06 -5.87
N SER A 190 23.44 25.93 -6.32
CA SER A 190 22.98 27.09 -5.54
C SER A 190 21.86 26.73 -4.55
N ASP A 191 21.58 27.61 -3.56
CA ASP A 191 20.45 27.46 -2.65
C ASP A 191 19.11 27.43 -3.41
N ALA A 192 19.00 28.21 -4.50
CA ALA A 192 17.83 28.19 -5.34
C ALA A 192 17.65 26.82 -6.04
N ASP A 193 18.73 26.21 -6.51
CA ASP A 193 18.68 24.87 -7.11
C ASP A 193 18.26 23.83 -6.09
N ARG A 194 18.85 23.83 -4.88
CA ARG A 194 18.48 22.92 -3.80
C ARG A 194 16.98 22.99 -3.47
N LYS A 195 16.46 24.21 -3.35
CA LYS A 195 15.03 24.43 -3.13
C LYS A 195 14.18 23.81 -4.24
N GLN A 196 14.54 24.04 -5.50
CA GLN A 196 13.78 23.52 -6.65
C GLN A 196 13.86 21.98 -6.75
N LEU A 197 14.98 21.36 -6.39
CA LEU A 197 15.11 19.90 -6.33
C LEU A 197 14.26 19.30 -5.21
N GLN A 198 14.19 19.96 -4.05
CA GLN A 198 13.31 19.56 -2.97
C GLN A 198 11.84 19.67 -3.38
N GLU A 199 11.44 20.75 -4.06
CA GLU A 199 10.09 20.93 -4.59
C GLU A 199 9.75 19.86 -5.65
N ALA A 200 10.70 19.48 -6.50
CA ALA A 200 10.52 18.41 -7.47
C ALA A 200 10.32 17.05 -6.77
N THR A 201 11.13 16.76 -5.75
CA THR A 201 10.99 15.55 -4.92
C THR A 201 9.62 15.50 -4.26
N GLN A 202 9.17 16.62 -3.68
CA GLN A 202 7.87 16.71 -3.01
C GLN A 202 6.70 16.55 -4.00
N ALA A 203 6.79 17.12 -5.19
CA ALA A 203 5.76 16.98 -6.21
C ALA A 203 5.62 15.52 -6.69
N VAL A 204 6.75 14.82 -6.88
CA VAL A 204 6.77 13.39 -7.20
C VAL A 204 6.23 12.54 -6.06
N ARG A 205 6.56 12.87 -4.81
CA ARG A 205 6.00 12.23 -3.62
C ARG A 205 4.49 12.24 -3.62
N GLN A 206 3.88 13.39 -3.86
CA GLN A 206 2.42 13.53 -3.91
C GLN A 206 1.79 12.66 -4.98
N VAL A 207 2.38 12.63 -6.19
CA VAL A 207 1.89 11.80 -7.30
C VAL A 207 1.96 10.32 -6.97
N LEU A 208 3.06 9.85 -6.40
CA LEU A 208 3.26 8.45 -6.04
C LEU A 208 2.34 8.02 -4.88
N ALA A 209 2.21 8.86 -3.85
CA ALA A 209 1.31 8.59 -2.71
C ALA A 209 -0.15 8.48 -3.14
N GLN A 210 -0.60 9.34 -4.07
CA GLN A 210 -1.97 9.31 -4.61
C GLN A 210 -2.26 8.09 -5.49
N SER A 211 -1.22 7.46 -6.05
CA SER A 211 -1.38 6.31 -6.96
C SER A 211 -1.85 5.03 -6.26
N GLY A 212 -1.64 4.90 -4.94
CA GLY A 212 -1.86 3.67 -4.20
C GLY A 212 -0.91 2.51 -4.55
N ARG A 213 -0.11 2.64 -5.63
CA ARG A 213 0.79 1.60 -6.12
C ARG A 213 2.06 1.45 -5.27
N TYR A 214 2.44 2.51 -4.56
CA TYR A 214 3.70 2.58 -3.83
C TYR A 214 3.49 2.95 -2.37
N ARG A 215 4.22 2.26 -1.48
CA ARG A 215 4.46 2.68 -0.10
C ARG A 215 5.82 3.37 -0.06
N LEU A 216 5.82 4.68 0.15
CA LEU A 216 7.05 5.47 0.12
C LEU A 216 7.87 5.24 1.39
N MET A 217 9.16 5.01 1.19
CA MET A 217 10.20 4.97 2.20
C MET A 217 11.15 6.14 1.95
N GLU A 218 11.49 6.90 2.99
CA GLU A 218 12.29 8.10 2.86
C GLU A 218 13.53 8.02 3.71
N PRO A 219 14.69 8.49 3.20
CA PRO A 219 15.89 8.59 4.01
C PRO A 219 15.69 9.65 5.11
N ALA A 220 16.21 9.38 6.30
CA ALA A 220 16.14 10.29 7.46
C ALA A 220 17.02 11.55 7.31
N GLY A 221 17.70 11.73 6.18
CA GLY A 221 18.60 12.86 5.92
C GLY A 221 19.05 12.87 4.47
N GLU A 222 19.79 13.91 4.11
CA GLU A 222 20.38 14.02 2.78
C GLU A 222 21.51 12.99 2.61
N PRO A 223 21.60 12.34 1.43
CA PRO A 223 22.73 11.46 1.14
C PRO A 223 24.04 12.26 1.19
N GLY A 224 25.03 11.74 1.92
CA GLY A 224 26.35 12.38 2.01
C GLY A 224 27.15 12.40 0.70
N GLN A 225 26.67 11.73 -0.34
CA GLN A 225 27.26 11.63 -1.68
C GLN A 225 26.16 11.53 -2.73
N ALA A 226 26.41 12.11 -3.92
CA ALA A 226 25.50 12.05 -5.05
C ALA A 226 25.27 10.58 -5.48
N LEU A 227 24.02 10.15 -5.44
CA LEU A 227 23.63 8.77 -5.76
C LEU A 227 23.74 8.47 -7.25
N ARG A 228 23.61 9.51 -8.11
CA ARG A 228 23.81 9.38 -9.56
C ARG A 228 25.23 8.99 -9.96
N ALA A 229 26.20 9.26 -9.07
CA ALA A 229 27.62 9.11 -9.37
C ALA A 229 28.11 7.66 -9.35
N CYS A 230 27.32 6.71 -8.89
CA CYS A 230 27.68 5.29 -8.91
C CYS A 230 26.49 4.40 -9.32
N ASP A 231 26.80 3.26 -9.93
CA ASP A 231 25.79 2.38 -10.56
C ASP A 231 24.86 1.68 -9.55
N ASP A 232 25.31 1.48 -8.29
CA ASP A 232 24.55 0.71 -7.29
C ASP A 232 24.19 1.56 -6.04
N CYS A 233 24.53 2.86 -5.99
CA CYS A 233 24.30 3.70 -4.82
C CYS A 233 22.84 3.81 -4.45
N GLU A 234 21.95 4.01 -5.41
CA GLU A 234 20.51 4.13 -5.18
C GLU A 234 19.89 2.80 -4.71
N ALA A 235 20.34 1.66 -5.26
CA ALA A 235 19.87 0.35 -4.84
C ALA A 235 20.33 0.03 -3.40
N ARG A 236 21.56 0.39 -3.03
CA ARG A 236 22.06 0.26 -1.66
C ARG A 236 21.30 1.15 -0.68
N ALA A 237 21.01 2.39 -1.06
CA ALA A 237 20.21 3.29 -0.23
C ALA A 237 18.80 2.72 -0.02
N ALA A 238 18.17 2.18 -1.06
CA ALA A 238 16.87 1.54 -0.97
C ALA A 238 16.88 0.30 -0.06
N ARG A 239 17.90 -0.56 -0.16
CA ARG A 239 18.08 -1.72 0.74
C ARG A 239 18.19 -1.29 2.20
N ALA A 240 18.98 -0.26 2.49
CA ALA A 240 19.13 0.25 3.84
C ALA A 240 17.81 0.75 4.46
N LEU A 241 16.89 1.22 3.62
CA LEU A 241 15.54 1.63 4.02
C LEU A 241 14.53 0.47 4.07
N GLY A 242 14.92 -0.76 3.73
CA GLY A 242 14.01 -1.88 3.61
C GLY A 242 13.02 -1.76 2.43
N ALA A 243 13.32 -0.92 1.45
CA ALA A 243 12.54 -0.77 0.24
C ALA A 243 12.83 -1.89 -0.76
N GLN A 244 11.87 -2.17 -1.64
CA GLN A 244 12.00 -3.14 -2.74
C GLN A 244 12.57 -2.49 -3.99
N GLN A 245 12.27 -1.21 -4.17
CA GLN A 245 12.72 -0.41 -5.31
C GLN A 245 13.23 0.95 -4.86
N SER A 246 14.09 1.57 -5.67
CA SER A 246 14.47 2.98 -5.55
C SER A 246 13.87 3.78 -6.69
N LEU A 247 13.56 5.05 -6.46
CA LEU A 247 13.34 6.05 -7.49
C LEU A 247 14.31 7.20 -7.25
N LEU A 248 15.19 7.46 -8.23
CA LEU A 248 16.07 8.63 -8.26
C LEU A 248 15.66 9.52 -9.41
N GLY A 249 15.35 10.78 -9.10
CA GLY A 249 15.13 11.82 -10.10
C GLY A 249 16.41 12.62 -10.36
N ILE A 250 16.62 13.03 -11.61
CA ILE A 250 17.79 13.78 -12.04
C ILE A 250 17.32 14.94 -12.91
N VAL A 251 17.75 16.15 -12.57
CA VAL A 251 17.63 17.31 -13.44
C VAL A 251 18.99 17.55 -14.06
N ARG A 252 19.10 17.33 -15.37
CA ARG A 252 20.32 17.65 -16.12
C ARG A 252 20.19 19.05 -16.69
N ARG A 253 21.00 20.01 -16.20
CA ARG A 253 21.11 21.36 -16.73
C ARG A 253 22.14 21.38 -17.86
N ILE A 254 21.71 21.84 -19.05
CA ILE A 254 22.54 21.92 -20.24
C ILE A 254 22.97 23.39 -20.49
N GLY A 255 22.07 24.33 -20.21
CA GLY A 255 22.29 25.76 -20.34
C GLY A 255 21.54 26.53 -19.25
N ARG A 256 21.55 27.85 -19.31
CA ARG A 256 20.90 28.72 -18.31
C ARG A 256 19.40 28.47 -18.19
N THR A 257 18.77 28.13 -19.31
CA THR A 257 17.31 27.88 -19.39
C THR A 257 16.99 26.53 -20.02
N GLU A 258 18.00 25.72 -20.29
CA GLU A 258 17.86 24.43 -20.97
C GLU A 258 18.15 23.29 -20.01
N TYR A 259 17.22 22.37 -19.91
CA TYR A 259 17.34 21.22 -19.01
C TYR A 259 16.58 19.99 -19.51
N VAL A 260 16.93 18.83 -18.97
CA VAL A 260 16.21 17.57 -19.11
C VAL A 260 15.89 17.06 -17.72
N ILE A 261 14.64 16.70 -17.46
CA ILE A 261 14.24 15.99 -16.23
C ILE A 261 14.16 14.51 -16.56
N GLY A 262 14.81 13.68 -15.76
CA GLY A 262 14.74 12.24 -15.87
C GLY A 262 14.46 11.58 -14.53
N PHE A 263 14.03 10.33 -14.58
CA PHE A 263 14.00 9.44 -13.43
C PHE A 263 14.44 8.04 -13.84
N ARG A 264 14.91 7.28 -12.86
CA ARG A 264 15.13 5.84 -12.97
C ARG A 264 14.63 5.13 -11.72
N VAL A 265 14.05 3.96 -11.94
CA VAL A 265 13.61 3.05 -10.88
C VAL A 265 14.45 1.79 -10.96
N ARG A 266 15.06 1.39 -9.86
CA ARG A 266 15.86 0.17 -9.79
C ARG A 266 15.33 -0.78 -8.73
N GLN A 267 15.53 -2.07 -8.97
CA GLN A 267 15.30 -3.10 -7.96
C GLN A 267 16.37 -2.98 -6.88
N ALA A 268 15.95 -2.97 -5.61
CA ALA A 268 16.87 -2.75 -4.50
C ALA A 268 17.85 -3.91 -4.28
N ASP A 269 17.44 -5.16 -4.51
CA ASP A 269 18.23 -6.36 -4.30
C ASP A 269 19.26 -6.58 -5.42
N THR A 270 18.87 -6.44 -6.67
CA THR A 270 19.69 -6.74 -7.86
C THR A 270 20.34 -5.52 -8.50
N GLY A 271 19.86 -4.29 -8.19
CA GLY A 271 20.26 -3.07 -8.90
C GLY A 271 19.70 -2.97 -10.34
N ALA A 272 18.91 -3.95 -10.78
CA ALA A 272 18.37 -3.97 -12.14
C ALA A 272 17.43 -2.77 -12.39
N LEU A 273 17.50 -2.18 -13.58
CA LEU A 273 16.62 -1.11 -14.01
C LEU A 273 15.22 -1.67 -14.26
N VAL A 274 14.22 -1.13 -13.53
CA VAL A 274 12.80 -1.50 -13.63
C VAL A 274 12.07 -0.56 -14.59
N ALA A 275 12.33 0.73 -14.46
CA ALA A 275 11.72 1.76 -15.29
C ALA A 275 12.62 2.98 -15.36
N SER A 276 12.53 3.71 -16.47
CA SER A 276 13.16 5.02 -16.62
C SER A 276 12.34 5.89 -17.56
N GLY A 277 12.57 7.19 -17.47
CA GLY A 277 11.95 8.13 -18.39
C GLY A 277 12.66 9.47 -18.33
N ASP A 278 12.56 10.21 -19.42
CA ASP A 278 13.01 11.59 -19.50
C ASP A 278 12.00 12.49 -20.21
N SER A 279 12.12 13.78 -19.99
CA SER A 279 11.22 14.78 -20.53
C SER A 279 11.58 15.22 -21.95
N GLY A 280 12.72 14.76 -22.47
CA GLY A 280 13.40 15.45 -23.56
C GLY A 280 13.89 16.86 -23.14
N LEU A 281 14.52 17.55 -24.07
CA LEU A 281 14.99 18.92 -23.84
C LEU A 281 13.81 19.87 -23.54
N ARG A 282 13.95 20.64 -22.47
CA ARG A 282 12.99 21.67 -22.05
C ARG A 282 13.65 23.01 -21.98
N LEU A 283 12.86 24.03 -22.28
CA LEU A 283 13.22 25.45 -22.11
C LEU A 283 12.36 25.99 -20.97
N GLY A 284 12.95 26.67 -20.02
CA GLY A 284 12.23 27.28 -18.91
C GLY A 284 13.12 27.63 -17.73
N ALA A 285 12.52 28.25 -16.73
CA ALA A 285 13.18 28.56 -15.47
C ALA A 285 13.13 27.33 -14.54
N ASN A 286 13.96 27.36 -13.50
CA ASN A 286 14.08 26.27 -12.52
C ASN A 286 12.75 25.96 -11.81
N ASP A 287 11.86 26.95 -11.65
CA ASP A 287 10.52 26.79 -11.04
C ASP A 287 9.58 25.85 -11.80
N SER A 288 9.95 25.43 -13.02
CA SER A 288 9.21 24.45 -13.80
C SER A 288 9.59 22.99 -13.50
N TRP A 289 10.65 22.72 -12.72
CA TRP A 289 11.15 21.37 -12.47
C TRP A 289 10.13 20.51 -11.71
N SER A 290 9.50 21.04 -10.68
CA SER A 290 8.52 20.30 -9.88
C SER A 290 7.32 19.83 -10.72
N ARG A 291 6.76 20.70 -11.55
CA ARG A 291 5.64 20.35 -12.45
C ARG A 291 6.06 19.35 -13.52
N GLY A 292 7.26 19.56 -14.09
CA GLY A 292 7.83 18.66 -15.09
C GLY A 292 8.08 17.25 -14.56
N ALA A 293 8.66 17.13 -13.37
CA ALA A 293 8.94 15.86 -12.71
C ALA A 293 7.65 15.10 -12.36
N ALA A 294 6.67 15.78 -11.76
CA ALA A 294 5.38 15.21 -11.41
C ALA A 294 4.64 14.70 -12.66
N ARG A 295 4.63 15.47 -13.74
CA ARG A 295 4.03 15.06 -15.00
C ARG A 295 4.73 13.85 -15.62
N LEU A 296 6.05 13.86 -15.66
CA LEU A 296 6.85 12.78 -16.22
C LEU A 296 6.59 11.45 -15.50
N VAL A 297 6.61 11.47 -14.16
CA VAL A 297 6.33 10.27 -13.36
C VAL A 297 4.89 9.78 -13.57
N ARG A 298 3.92 10.69 -13.63
CA ARG A 298 2.53 10.32 -13.89
C ARG A 298 2.37 9.65 -15.26
N GLU A 299 2.96 10.21 -16.30
CA GLU A 299 2.80 9.71 -17.67
C GLU A 299 3.63 8.45 -17.96
N ARG A 300 4.87 8.37 -17.45
CA ARG A 300 5.81 7.30 -17.83
C ARG A 300 5.88 6.16 -16.83
N LEU A 301 5.69 6.41 -15.52
CA LEU A 301 5.77 5.37 -14.51
C LEU A 301 4.39 4.84 -14.14
N LEU A 302 3.39 5.72 -13.99
CA LEU A 302 2.05 5.31 -13.57
C LEU A 302 1.14 4.99 -14.76
N GLY A 303 1.30 5.67 -15.90
CA GLY A 303 0.52 5.43 -17.12
C GLY A 303 0.87 4.14 -17.85
N SER A 304 2.08 3.62 -17.71
CA SER A 304 2.49 2.35 -18.32
C SER A 304 1.78 1.10 -17.78
N GLY A 305 1.10 1.21 -16.64
CA GLY A 305 0.30 0.11 -16.07
C GLY A 305 -1.13 0.01 -16.61
N ALA A 306 -1.59 0.96 -17.45
CA ALA A 306 -2.94 0.94 -18.01
C ALA A 306 -3.03 0.22 -19.39
N SER A 307 -1.88 -0.18 -19.98
CA SER A 307 -1.81 -0.79 -21.31
C SER A 307 -1.79 -2.33 -21.31
N GLU A 308 -1.76 -2.97 -20.13
CA GLU A 308 -1.71 -4.45 -20.02
C GLU A 308 -2.96 -5.06 -19.38
N ARG A 309 -4.13 -4.42 -19.55
CA ARG A 309 -5.43 -5.02 -19.13
C ARG A 309 -6.45 -4.95 -20.25
#